data_ddf31157d38fe9bd720989f0b98a6052
#
_entry.id   ddf31157d38fe9bd720989f0b98a6052
#
_cell.length_a   1.000
_cell.length_b   1.000
_cell.length_c   1.000
_cell.angle_alpha   90.00
_cell.angle_beta   90.00
_cell.angle_gamma   90.00
#
_symmetry.space_group_name_H-M   'P 1'
#
loop_
_entity.id
_entity.type
_entity.pdbx_description
1 polymer ?
#
loop_
_entity_poly.entity_id
_entity_poly.type
_entity_poly.pdbx_seq_one_letter_code
_entity_poly.pdbx_strand_id
1 'polypeptide(L)'
;MIGGRPLLLWVAERIRSVAPDLDLWFAVDDPLLRDCLAPGGFRSVMTRADHESGTDRIAEANRTVGADLVINVQADEPMVTSGQIRMLCGLMAGPAEMATLASRFRTAGDFRNPNQVKVVCDGAGRAVYFSRAPIPYPRDRGEGIDDAWVAANPCYRHLGIYAYRARLLDEFSALPKGRLEAIEHLEQLRVIESGREIAVGVTEDPTIGVDTPEDAIRFEEAVRRGGGGP
;
A
#
# COMPACT_ATOMS: atom_id res chain seq x y z
N MET A 1 -8.56 -12.78 13.02
CA MET A 1 -7.67 -13.71 13.77
C MET A 1 -7.10 -14.72 12.78
N ILE A 2 -5.79 -14.88 12.75
CA ILE A 2 -5.08 -15.83 11.88
C ILE A 2 -4.19 -16.67 12.78
N GLY A 3 -4.35 -18.00 12.76
CA GLY A 3 -3.63 -18.89 13.68
C GLY A 3 -3.83 -18.55 15.16
N GLY A 4 -5.02 -18.06 15.53
CA GLY A 4 -5.33 -17.65 16.90
C GLY A 4 -4.79 -16.26 17.32
N ARG A 5 -4.17 -15.51 16.40
CA ARG A 5 -3.50 -14.24 16.63
C ARG A 5 -4.11 -13.12 15.80
N PRO A 6 -4.26 -11.88 16.31
CA PRO A 6 -4.71 -10.73 15.53
C PRO A 6 -3.78 -10.44 14.35
N LEU A 7 -4.34 -10.13 13.16
CA LEU A 7 -3.58 -9.76 11.97
C LEU A 7 -2.65 -8.58 12.25
N LEU A 8 -3.12 -7.59 13.01
CA LEU A 8 -2.34 -6.42 13.43
C LEU A 8 -0.98 -6.81 14.06
N LEU A 9 -0.93 -7.86 14.88
CA LEU A 9 0.32 -8.31 15.50
C LEU A 9 1.25 -9.03 14.51
N TRP A 10 0.70 -9.70 13.50
CA TRP A 10 1.51 -10.25 12.41
C TRP A 10 2.21 -9.13 11.64
N VAL A 11 1.47 -8.10 11.27
CA VAL A 11 2.01 -6.91 10.59
C VAL A 11 3.04 -6.20 11.45
N ALA A 12 2.74 -6.00 12.74
CA ALA A 12 3.62 -5.31 13.68
C ALA A 12 5.00 -5.99 13.80
N GLU A 13 5.02 -7.29 14.01
CA GLU A 13 6.27 -8.04 14.11
C GLU A 13 6.99 -8.13 12.79
N ARG A 14 6.24 -8.28 11.70
CA ARG A 14 6.82 -8.28 10.35
C ARG A 14 7.57 -6.98 10.07
N ILE A 15 6.93 -5.82 10.26
CA ILE A 15 7.57 -4.53 10.02
C ILE A 15 8.81 -4.37 10.92
N ARG A 16 8.70 -4.70 12.20
CA ARG A 16 9.84 -4.64 13.14
C ARG A 16 11.01 -5.50 12.69
N SER A 17 10.76 -6.67 12.10
CA SER A 17 11.80 -7.59 11.62
C SER A 17 12.44 -7.12 10.31
N VAL A 18 11.68 -6.54 9.38
CA VAL A 18 12.17 -6.17 8.04
C VAL A 18 12.70 -4.75 7.94
N ALA A 19 12.39 -3.90 8.92
CA ALA A 19 12.81 -2.50 9.00
C ALA A 19 13.23 -2.12 10.44
N PRO A 20 14.19 -2.83 11.05
CA PRO A 20 14.56 -2.63 12.47
C PRO A 20 15.18 -1.24 12.75
N ASP A 21 15.71 -0.59 11.73
CA ASP A 21 16.37 0.72 11.83
C ASP A 21 15.39 1.89 11.69
N LEU A 22 14.10 1.62 11.43
CA LEU A 22 13.06 2.65 11.31
C LEU A 22 12.21 2.71 12.57
N ASP A 23 11.80 3.93 12.92
CA ASP A 23 10.85 4.15 14.00
C ASP A 23 9.46 3.66 13.61
N LEU A 24 8.95 2.63 14.30
CA LEU A 24 7.62 2.05 14.05
C LEU A 24 6.58 2.65 15.00
N TRP A 25 5.51 3.17 14.41
CA TRP A 25 4.35 3.70 15.11
C TRP A 25 3.05 3.17 14.50
N PHE A 26 2.02 3.02 15.32
CA PHE A 26 0.68 2.62 14.88
C PHE A 26 -0.30 3.76 15.08
N ALA A 27 -0.92 4.21 14.00
CA ALA A 27 -2.03 5.16 14.04
C ALA A 27 -3.34 4.37 14.26
N VAL A 28 -3.94 4.47 15.41
CA VAL A 28 -5.12 3.68 15.82
C VAL A 28 -6.25 4.58 16.29
N ASP A 29 -7.48 4.16 16.07
CA ASP A 29 -8.69 4.89 16.45
C ASP A 29 -9.54 4.19 17.53
N ASP A 30 -9.13 2.98 17.90
CA ASP A 30 -9.81 2.20 18.94
C ASP A 30 -8.82 1.83 20.05
N PRO A 31 -9.17 2.07 21.34
CA PRO A 31 -8.37 1.62 22.47
C PRO A 31 -8.04 0.13 22.47
N LEU A 32 -8.92 -0.72 21.89
CA LEU A 32 -8.67 -2.16 21.76
C LEU A 32 -7.45 -2.45 20.88
N LEU A 33 -7.23 -1.68 19.82
CA LEU A 33 -6.06 -1.82 18.96
C LEU A 33 -4.78 -1.41 19.71
N ARG A 34 -4.83 -0.30 20.43
CA ARG A 34 -3.73 0.14 21.30
C ARG A 34 -3.38 -0.92 22.32
N ASP A 35 -4.39 -1.45 23.02
CA ASP A 35 -4.21 -2.43 24.10
C ASP A 35 -3.73 -3.78 23.54
N CYS A 36 -4.06 -4.11 22.28
CA CYS A 36 -3.52 -5.26 21.55
C CYS A 36 -2.03 -5.11 21.26
N LEU A 37 -1.56 -3.90 20.94
CA LEU A 37 -0.16 -3.60 20.58
C LEU A 37 0.76 -3.45 21.80
N ALA A 38 0.23 -2.97 22.92
CA ALA A 38 0.99 -2.61 24.13
C ALA A 38 1.84 -3.75 24.70
N PRO A 39 1.36 -5.02 24.82
CA PRO A 39 2.17 -6.14 25.32
C PRO A 39 3.41 -6.44 24.48
N GLY A 40 3.39 -6.13 23.17
CA GLY A 40 4.52 -6.26 22.24
C GLY A 40 5.51 -5.10 22.30
N GLY A 41 5.26 -4.08 23.14
CA GLY A 41 6.08 -2.87 23.23
C GLY A 41 5.97 -1.97 22.00
N PHE A 42 4.90 -2.08 21.20
CA PHE A 42 4.67 -1.26 20.03
C PHE A 42 4.11 0.12 20.40
N ARG A 43 4.72 1.17 19.83
CA ARG A 43 4.26 2.56 20.04
C ARG A 43 3.02 2.83 19.19
N SER A 44 2.04 3.54 19.77
CA SER A 44 0.83 3.92 19.05
C SER A 44 0.44 5.37 19.32
N VAL A 45 -0.20 5.99 18.33
CA VAL A 45 -0.85 7.30 18.41
C VAL A 45 -2.35 7.08 18.25
N MET A 46 -3.12 7.55 19.24
CA MET A 46 -4.58 7.59 19.13
C MET A 46 -4.97 8.72 18.19
N THR A 47 -5.77 8.40 17.19
CA THR A 47 -6.28 9.33 16.19
C THR A 47 -7.80 9.34 16.23
N ARG A 48 -8.41 10.36 15.63
CA ARG A 48 -9.87 10.43 15.55
C ARG A 48 -10.43 9.25 14.76
N ALA A 49 -11.62 8.79 15.15
CA ALA A 49 -12.29 7.67 14.48
C ALA A 49 -13.02 8.08 13.18
N ASP A 50 -13.25 9.39 12.97
CA ASP A 50 -14.03 9.95 11.88
C ASP A 50 -13.20 10.34 10.65
N HIS A 51 -11.95 9.87 10.53
CA HIS A 51 -11.16 10.06 9.32
C HIS A 51 -11.79 9.35 8.13
N GLU A 52 -11.92 10.08 7.01
CA GLU A 52 -12.45 9.53 5.76
C GLU A 52 -11.45 8.63 5.03
N SER A 53 -10.15 8.77 5.35
CA SER A 53 -9.09 8.03 4.67
C SER A 53 -7.96 7.61 5.61
N GLY A 54 -7.23 6.55 5.20
CA GLY A 54 -6.02 6.11 5.88
C GLY A 54 -4.92 7.17 5.84
N THR A 55 -4.84 7.94 4.75
CA THR A 55 -3.85 9.03 4.60
C THR A 55 -4.12 10.17 5.57
N ASP A 56 -5.38 10.56 5.79
CA ASP A 56 -5.76 11.57 6.78
C ASP A 56 -5.38 11.14 8.21
N ARG A 57 -5.58 9.86 8.53
CA ARG A 57 -5.19 9.28 9.82
C ARG A 57 -3.69 9.37 10.06
N ILE A 58 -2.90 9.04 9.04
CA ILE A 58 -1.44 9.11 9.14
C ILE A 58 -0.95 10.55 9.22
N ALA A 59 -1.59 11.47 8.52
CA ALA A 59 -1.30 12.90 8.64
C ALA A 59 -1.51 13.39 10.08
N GLU A 60 -2.62 12.99 10.73
CA GLU A 60 -2.84 13.32 12.14
C GLU A 60 -1.79 12.70 13.05
N ALA A 61 -1.48 11.41 12.88
CA ALA A 61 -0.49 10.71 13.68
C ALA A 61 0.90 11.36 13.53
N ASN A 62 1.28 11.75 12.32
CA ASN A 62 2.59 12.36 12.07
C ASN A 62 2.76 13.73 12.73
N ARG A 63 1.71 14.48 13.01
CA ARG A 63 1.80 15.72 13.82
C ARG A 63 2.32 15.44 15.24
N THR A 64 2.11 14.24 15.76
CA THR A 64 2.65 13.80 17.06
C THR A 64 4.05 13.21 16.91
N VAL A 65 4.28 12.43 15.84
CA VAL A 65 5.55 11.72 15.61
C VAL A 65 6.63 12.68 15.10
N GLY A 66 6.28 13.60 14.18
CA GLY A 66 7.19 14.61 13.64
C GLY A 66 8.24 14.08 12.68
N ALA A 67 7.93 13.01 11.94
CA ALA A 67 8.84 12.44 10.95
C ALA A 67 8.79 13.26 9.64
N ASP A 68 9.95 13.50 9.01
CA ASP A 68 10.07 14.18 7.70
C ASP A 68 9.63 13.27 6.54
N LEU A 69 9.82 11.96 6.70
CA LEU A 69 9.45 10.92 5.76
C LEU A 69 8.64 9.85 6.49
N VAL A 70 7.47 9.54 5.98
CA VAL A 70 6.57 8.52 6.53
C VAL A 70 6.38 7.39 5.53
N ILE A 71 6.66 6.17 5.93
CA ILE A 71 6.30 4.97 5.17
C ILE A 71 5.04 4.40 5.79
N ASN A 72 3.98 4.33 4.99
CA ASN A 72 2.71 3.76 5.37
C ASN A 72 2.60 2.32 4.89
N VAL A 73 2.54 1.39 5.83
CA VAL A 73 2.18 -0.01 5.58
C VAL A 73 0.82 -0.25 6.21
N GLN A 74 -0.15 -0.64 5.41
CA GLN A 74 -1.50 -0.89 5.90
C GLN A 74 -1.55 -2.18 6.74
N ALA A 75 -2.54 -2.28 7.63
CA ALA A 75 -2.67 -3.41 8.55
C ALA A 75 -3.08 -4.73 7.87
N ASP A 76 -3.40 -4.69 6.59
CA ASP A 76 -3.72 -5.82 5.70
C ASP A 76 -2.53 -6.29 4.85
N GLU A 77 -1.31 -5.72 5.06
CA GLU A 77 -0.08 -6.07 4.32
C GLU A 77 0.94 -6.84 5.20
N PRO A 78 0.61 -8.06 5.65
CA PRO A 78 1.47 -8.81 6.58
C PRO A 78 2.72 -9.40 5.95
N MET A 79 2.86 -9.32 4.61
CA MET A 79 3.98 -9.89 3.85
C MET A 79 4.99 -8.86 3.38
N VAL A 80 4.92 -7.61 3.87
CA VAL A 80 5.88 -6.57 3.51
C VAL A 80 7.32 -7.04 3.69
N THR A 81 8.20 -6.67 2.73
CA THR A 81 9.61 -7.08 2.73
C THR A 81 10.56 -5.91 2.98
N SER A 82 11.78 -6.22 3.44
CA SER A 82 12.83 -5.22 3.56
C SER A 82 13.23 -4.63 2.21
N GLY A 83 13.09 -5.40 1.10
CA GLY A 83 13.30 -4.92 -0.26
C GLY A 83 12.31 -3.82 -0.64
N GLN A 84 11.03 -4.02 -0.34
CA GLN A 84 9.97 -3.05 -0.57
C GLN A 84 10.17 -1.76 0.23
N ILE A 85 10.49 -1.87 1.51
CA ILE A 85 10.77 -0.69 2.36
C ILE A 85 11.98 0.10 1.83
N ARG A 86 13.09 -0.59 1.50
CA ARG A 86 14.28 0.07 0.93
C ARG A 86 13.98 0.72 -0.43
N MET A 87 13.17 0.08 -1.27
CA MET A 87 12.77 0.65 -2.56
C MET A 87 12.00 1.95 -2.38
N LEU A 88 11.03 2.01 -1.45
CA LEU A 88 10.32 3.25 -1.12
C LEU A 88 11.28 4.33 -0.61
N CYS A 89 12.19 4.01 0.31
CA CYS A 89 13.21 4.96 0.77
C CYS A 89 14.06 5.48 -0.40
N GLY A 90 14.46 4.61 -1.32
CA GLY A 90 15.25 4.98 -2.50
C GLY A 90 14.50 5.93 -3.44
N LEU A 91 13.23 5.68 -3.71
CA LEU A 91 12.37 6.56 -4.52
C LEU A 91 12.23 7.95 -3.88
N MET A 92 12.17 8.00 -2.55
CA MET A 92 12.04 9.25 -1.79
C MET A 92 13.38 9.97 -1.57
N ALA A 93 14.51 9.42 -1.98
CA ALA A 93 15.79 10.14 -1.99
C ALA A 93 15.84 11.25 -3.06
N GLY A 94 14.98 11.16 -4.09
CA GLY A 94 14.80 12.17 -5.14
C GLY A 94 13.78 13.26 -4.77
N PRO A 95 13.28 13.99 -5.77
CA PRO A 95 12.35 15.10 -5.58
C PRO A 95 10.90 14.68 -5.30
N ALA A 96 10.57 13.39 -5.37
CA ALA A 96 9.21 12.90 -5.19
C ALA A 96 8.65 13.27 -3.80
N GLU A 97 7.40 13.71 -3.76
CA GLU A 97 6.68 13.97 -2.51
C GLU A 97 5.89 12.74 -2.04
N MET A 98 5.59 11.82 -2.95
CA MET A 98 4.92 10.55 -2.70
C MET A 98 5.54 9.45 -3.55
N ALA A 99 5.63 8.25 -2.98
CA ALA A 99 5.99 7.05 -3.72
C ALA A 99 5.08 5.89 -3.33
N THR A 100 4.94 4.94 -4.24
CA THR A 100 4.25 3.67 -3.99
C THR A 100 4.94 2.54 -4.74
N LEU A 101 4.44 1.32 -4.55
CA LEU A 101 4.97 0.14 -5.22
C LEU A 101 3.94 -0.50 -6.14
N ALA A 102 4.45 -1.25 -7.08
CA ALA A 102 3.66 -2.09 -7.96
C ALA A 102 4.35 -3.44 -8.17
N SER A 103 3.58 -4.45 -8.53
CA SER A 103 4.08 -5.75 -8.99
C SER A 103 3.48 -6.10 -10.35
N ARG A 104 4.11 -7.03 -11.09
CA ARG A 104 3.54 -7.49 -12.36
C ARG A 104 2.35 -8.40 -12.11
N PHE A 105 1.28 -8.21 -12.87
CA PHE A 105 0.24 -9.22 -12.97
C PHE A 105 0.80 -10.48 -13.66
N ARG A 106 0.31 -11.64 -13.22
CA ARG A 106 0.71 -12.94 -13.77
C ARG A 106 -0.43 -13.61 -14.54
N THR A 107 -1.67 -13.30 -14.20
CA THR A 107 -2.86 -13.92 -14.82
C THR A 107 -3.82 -12.86 -15.36
N ALA A 108 -4.53 -13.21 -16.42
CA ALA A 108 -5.59 -12.38 -16.97
C ALA A 108 -6.79 -12.26 -16.03
N GLY A 109 -7.03 -13.28 -15.20
CA GLY A 109 -8.06 -13.26 -14.17
C GLY A 109 -7.81 -12.18 -13.12
N ASP A 110 -6.60 -12.14 -12.56
CA ASP A 110 -6.21 -11.11 -11.61
C ASP A 110 -6.21 -9.71 -12.23
N PHE A 111 -5.74 -9.59 -13.47
CA PHE A 111 -5.74 -8.33 -14.20
C PHE A 111 -7.15 -7.77 -14.43
N ARG A 112 -8.17 -8.62 -14.63
CA ARG A 112 -9.57 -8.21 -14.75
C ARG A 112 -10.26 -7.95 -13.41
N ASN A 113 -9.71 -8.44 -12.30
CA ASN A 113 -10.31 -8.30 -10.98
C ASN A 113 -10.30 -6.82 -10.54
N PRO A 114 -11.47 -6.16 -10.33
CA PRO A 114 -11.52 -4.75 -9.94
C PRO A 114 -10.99 -4.48 -8.52
N ASN A 115 -10.86 -5.50 -7.68
CA ASN A 115 -10.28 -5.37 -6.34
C ASN A 115 -8.74 -5.28 -6.40
N GLN A 116 -8.13 -5.76 -7.49
CA GLN A 116 -6.70 -5.59 -7.73
C GLN A 116 -6.47 -4.34 -8.59
N VAL A 117 -6.11 -3.23 -7.96
CA VAL A 117 -5.93 -1.93 -8.61
C VAL A 117 -4.76 -1.98 -9.59
N LYS A 118 -4.94 -1.41 -10.79
CA LYS A 118 -3.91 -1.27 -11.82
C LYS A 118 -3.24 0.09 -11.71
N VAL A 119 -1.98 0.16 -12.10
CA VAL A 119 -1.26 1.41 -12.28
C VAL A 119 -0.57 1.43 -13.64
N VAL A 120 -0.70 2.52 -14.36
CA VAL A 120 0.07 2.81 -15.58
C VAL A 120 1.13 3.83 -15.23
N CYS A 121 2.37 3.55 -15.62
CA CYS A 121 3.52 4.40 -15.38
C CYS A 121 4.06 4.97 -16.69
N ASP A 122 4.65 6.17 -16.62
CA ASP A 122 5.43 6.74 -17.70
C ASP A 122 6.84 6.12 -17.78
N GLY A 123 7.63 6.56 -18.78
CA GLY A 123 9.00 6.07 -18.98
C GLY A 123 9.99 6.44 -17.88
N ALA A 124 9.61 7.35 -16.96
CA ALA A 124 10.40 7.75 -15.80
C ALA A 124 9.98 7.03 -14.50
N GLY A 125 9.02 6.12 -14.59
CA GLY A 125 8.50 5.39 -13.41
C GLY A 125 7.54 6.22 -12.57
N ARG A 126 6.88 7.24 -13.14
CA ARG A 126 5.85 8.02 -12.44
C ARG A 126 4.47 7.50 -12.80
N ALA A 127 3.56 7.46 -11.83
CA ALA A 127 2.19 7.07 -12.07
C ALA A 127 1.49 8.06 -12.99
N VAL A 128 0.92 7.54 -14.08
CA VAL A 128 0.03 8.29 -14.99
C VAL A 128 -1.41 8.20 -14.50
N TYR A 129 -1.84 6.98 -14.12
CA TYR A 129 -3.19 6.74 -13.64
C TYR A 129 -3.30 5.43 -12.84
N PHE A 130 -4.23 5.42 -11.88
CA PHE A 130 -4.65 4.21 -11.16
C PHE A 130 -6.11 3.91 -11.51
N SER A 131 -6.45 2.64 -11.73
CA SER A 131 -7.83 2.24 -12.04
C SER A 131 -8.17 0.84 -11.54
N ARG A 132 -9.43 0.65 -11.22
CA ARG A 132 -10.00 -0.69 -11.02
C ARG A 132 -10.25 -1.41 -12.34
N ALA A 133 -10.42 -0.68 -13.45
CA ALA A 133 -10.52 -1.25 -14.79
C ALA A 133 -9.20 -1.87 -15.25
N PRO A 134 -9.23 -2.87 -16.14
CA PRO A 134 -8.02 -3.41 -16.75
C PRO A 134 -7.38 -2.38 -17.69
N ILE A 135 -6.30 -1.76 -17.23
CA ILE A 135 -5.46 -0.82 -17.99
C ILE A 135 -4.00 -1.29 -17.98
N PRO A 136 -3.24 -1.14 -19.12
CA PRO A 136 -3.66 -0.60 -20.43
C PRO A 136 -4.63 -1.54 -21.17
N TYR A 137 -5.47 -0.95 -22.06
CA TYR A 137 -6.41 -1.73 -22.87
C TYR A 137 -5.76 -2.16 -24.20
N PRO A 138 -5.69 -3.45 -24.51
CA PRO A 138 -5.11 -3.96 -25.75
C PRO A 138 -6.10 -3.83 -26.92
N ARG A 139 -5.99 -2.77 -27.70
CA ARG A 139 -6.92 -2.47 -28.81
C ARG A 139 -7.15 -3.66 -29.76
N ASP A 140 -6.06 -4.36 -30.12
CA ASP A 140 -6.11 -5.42 -31.13
C ASP A 140 -6.60 -6.78 -30.59
N ARG A 141 -6.76 -6.91 -29.27
CA ARG A 141 -7.22 -8.16 -28.64
C ARG A 141 -8.57 -8.01 -27.94
N GLY A 142 -9.00 -6.81 -27.64
CA GLY A 142 -10.23 -6.55 -26.93
C GLY A 142 -10.28 -7.29 -25.59
N GLU A 143 -11.35 -8.07 -25.37
CA GLU A 143 -11.51 -8.90 -24.17
C GLU A 143 -10.71 -10.20 -24.19
N GLY A 144 -10.08 -10.56 -25.32
CA GLY A 144 -9.27 -11.77 -25.53
C GLY A 144 -7.88 -11.72 -24.88
N ILE A 145 -7.75 -11.08 -23.69
CA ILE A 145 -6.51 -11.03 -22.91
C ILE A 145 -6.30 -12.38 -22.24
N ASP A 146 -5.17 -13.02 -22.47
CA ASP A 146 -4.70 -14.24 -21.82
C ASP A 146 -3.50 -13.97 -20.88
N ASP A 147 -3.11 -14.99 -20.11
CA ASP A 147 -2.01 -14.89 -19.16
C ASP A 147 -0.67 -14.59 -19.84
N ALA A 148 -0.45 -15.14 -21.03
CA ALA A 148 0.77 -14.90 -21.80
C ALA A 148 0.90 -13.43 -22.22
N TRP A 149 -0.20 -12.82 -22.64
CA TRP A 149 -0.21 -11.40 -22.98
C TRP A 149 0.04 -10.53 -21.74
N VAL A 150 -0.61 -10.83 -20.61
CA VAL A 150 -0.44 -10.09 -19.35
C VAL A 150 1.02 -10.14 -18.90
N ALA A 151 1.63 -11.32 -18.92
CA ALA A 151 3.03 -11.51 -18.51
C ALA A 151 4.04 -10.78 -19.42
N ALA A 152 3.72 -10.65 -20.72
CA ALA A 152 4.60 -10.01 -21.71
C ALA A 152 4.47 -8.47 -21.75
N ASN A 153 3.45 -7.88 -21.12
CA ASN A 153 3.16 -6.46 -21.21
C ASN A 153 3.29 -5.75 -19.84
N PRO A 154 3.42 -4.41 -19.80
CA PRO A 154 3.57 -3.64 -18.57
C PRO A 154 2.23 -3.52 -17.82
N CYS A 155 1.67 -4.66 -17.45
CA CYS A 155 0.47 -4.75 -16.62
C CYS A 155 0.88 -4.79 -15.14
N TYR A 156 0.69 -3.69 -14.43
CA TYR A 156 1.12 -3.54 -13.05
C TYR A 156 -0.05 -3.50 -12.08
N ARG A 157 0.03 -4.32 -11.03
CA ARG A 157 -0.82 -4.26 -9.85
C ARG A 157 -0.23 -3.26 -8.88
N HIS A 158 -1.00 -2.27 -8.48
CA HIS A 158 -0.65 -1.36 -7.40
C HIS A 158 -0.64 -2.08 -6.05
N LEU A 159 0.31 -1.74 -5.19
CA LEU A 159 0.42 -2.23 -3.82
C LEU A 159 0.10 -1.09 -2.85
N GLY A 160 -0.72 -1.36 -1.83
CA GLY A 160 -1.18 -0.40 -0.84
C GLY A 160 -0.11 0.09 0.16
N ILE A 161 1.15 0.14 -0.27
CA ILE A 161 2.28 0.59 0.54
C ILE A 161 2.80 1.90 -0.04
N TYR A 162 2.94 2.92 0.80
CA TYR A 162 3.30 4.26 0.35
C TYR A 162 4.42 4.87 1.16
N ALA A 163 5.11 5.83 0.57
CA ALA A 163 5.97 6.76 1.27
C ALA A 163 5.53 8.19 0.98
N TYR A 164 5.56 9.04 2.00
CA TYR A 164 5.14 10.44 1.92
C TYR A 164 6.18 11.34 2.57
N ARG A 165 6.44 12.50 1.96
CA ARG A 165 7.04 13.62 2.71
C ARG A 165 5.99 14.23 3.64
N ALA A 166 6.41 14.62 4.83
CA ALA A 166 5.53 15.22 5.83
C ALA A 166 4.73 16.39 5.25
N ARG A 167 5.36 17.24 4.44
CA ARG A 167 4.69 18.35 3.78
C ARG A 167 3.46 17.92 2.97
N LEU A 168 3.57 16.86 2.18
CA LEU A 168 2.42 16.36 1.42
C LEU A 168 1.32 15.84 2.34
N LEU A 169 1.68 15.14 3.43
CA LEU A 169 0.69 14.66 4.41
C LEU A 169 -0.06 15.82 5.06
N ASP A 170 0.63 16.90 5.44
CA ASP A 170 0.01 18.07 6.04
C ASP A 170 -0.96 18.77 5.08
N GLU A 171 -0.62 18.80 3.79
CA GLU A 171 -1.43 19.42 2.75
C GLU A 171 -2.56 18.50 2.27
N PHE A 172 -2.44 17.16 2.40
CA PHE A 172 -3.35 16.17 1.82
C PHE A 172 -4.79 16.36 2.28
N SER A 173 -5.01 16.54 3.57
CA SER A 173 -6.37 16.76 4.13
C SER A 173 -7.02 18.09 3.66
N ALA A 174 -6.21 19.05 3.20
CA ALA A 174 -6.69 20.31 2.64
C ALA A 174 -6.94 20.24 1.12
N LEU A 175 -6.43 19.21 0.44
CA LEU A 175 -6.71 19.00 -0.98
C LEU A 175 -8.18 18.63 -1.17
N PRO A 176 -8.87 19.25 -2.13
CA PRO A 176 -10.25 18.88 -2.43
C PRO A 176 -10.30 17.44 -2.94
N LYS A 177 -11.30 16.68 -2.48
CA LYS A 177 -11.56 15.34 -2.98
C LYS A 177 -11.80 15.38 -4.50
N GLY A 178 -10.99 14.63 -5.22
CA GLY A 178 -10.99 14.63 -6.67
C GLY A 178 -12.20 13.91 -7.27
N ARG A 179 -12.52 14.22 -8.51
CA ARG A 179 -13.61 13.53 -9.24
C ARG A 179 -13.25 12.09 -9.56
N LEU A 180 -11.99 11.83 -9.93
CA LEU A 180 -11.50 10.49 -10.23
C LEU A 180 -11.40 9.65 -8.95
N GLU A 181 -10.92 10.25 -7.86
CA GLU A 181 -10.92 9.63 -6.55
C GLU A 181 -12.33 9.19 -6.14
N ALA A 182 -13.35 10.05 -6.34
CA ALA A 182 -14.73 9.75 -5.98
C ALA A 182 -15.34 8.61 -6.83
N ILE A 183 -14.93 8.47 -8.10
CA ILE A 183 -15.43 7.44 -9.02
C ILE A 183 -14.74 6.10 -8.76
N GLU A 184 -13.42 6.10 -8.66
CA GLU A 184 -12.62 4.86 -8.52
C GLU A 184 -12.51 4.40 -7.07
N HIS A 185 -12.84 5.26 -6.08
CA HIS A 185 -12.58 5.05 -4.65
C HIS A 185 -11.09 4.72 -4.39
N LEU A 186 -10.20 5.57 -4.95
CA LEU A 186 -8.75 5.45 -4.87
C LEU A 186 -8.15 6.80 -4.42
N GLU A 187 -7.73 6.89 -3.15
CA GLU A 187 -7.26 8.12 -2.51
C GLU A 187 -6.05 8.76 -3.22
N GLN A 188 -5.14 7.95 -3.75
CA GLN A 188 -3.94 8.42 -4.44
C GLN A 188 -4.26 9.21 -5.72
N LEU A 189 -5.45 9.06 -6.29
CA LEU A 189 -5.88 9.88 -7.42
C LEU A 189 -6.02 11.36 -7.07
N ARG A 190 -6.32 11.71 -5.81
CA ARG A 190 -6.33 13.09 -5.32
C ARG A 190 -4.98 13.79 -5.55
N VAL A 191 -3.87 13.07 -5.34
CA VAL A 191 -2.53 13.60 -5.57
C VAL A 191 -2.29 13.88 -7.05
N ILE A 192 -2.67 12.94 -7.94
CA ILE A 192 -2.57 13.12 -9.40
C ILE A 192 -3.48 14.26 -9.88
N GLU A 193 -4.73 14.32 -9.41
CA GLU A 193 -5.67 15.39 -9.77
C GLU A 193 -5.22 16.77 -9.29
N SER A 194 -4.38 16.83 -8.24
CA SER A 194 -3.75 18.09 -7.79
C SER A 194 -2.51 18.50 -8.60
N GLY A 195 -2.16 17.75 -9.65
CA GLY A 195 -1.01 18.01 -10.51
C GLY A 195 0.33 17.59 -9.91
N ARG A 196 0.33 16.76 -8.86
CA ARG A 196 1.54 16.24 -8.22
C ARG A 196 1.90 14.86 -8.74
N GLU A 197 3.19 14.51 -8.59
CA GLU A 197 3.74 13.26 -9.07
C GLU A 197 3.79 12.20 -7.96
N ILE A 198 3.54 10.93 -8.35
CA ILE A 198 3.73 9.76 -7.52
C ILE A 198 4.79 8.88 -8.18
N ALA A 199 5.92 8.66 -7.53
CA ALA A 199 6.92 7.72 -8.00
C ALA A 199 6.46 6.28 -7.75
N VAL A 200 6.71 5.38 -8.72
CA VAL A 200 6.29 3.98 -8.63
C VAL A 200 7.50 3.06 -8.77
N GLY A 201 7.76 2.26 -7.74
CA GLY A 201 8.74 1.18 -7.80
C GLY A 201 8.08 -0.14 -8.20
N VAL A 202 8.68 -0.88 -9.13
CA VAL A 202 8.20 -2.22 -9.49
C VAL A 202 9.01 -3.26 -8.75
N THR A 203 8.33 -4.06 -7.92
CA THR A 203 8.95 -5.14 -7.14
C THR A 203 8.57 -6.51 -7.69
N GLU A 204 9.47 -7.47 -7.56
CA GLU A 204 9.20 -8.90 -7.81
C GLU A 204 8.95 -9.67 -6.50
N ASP A 205 9.01 -9.00 -5.35
CA ASP A 205 8.73 -9.62 -4.06
C ASP A 205 7.28 -10.10 -4.00
N PRO A 206 7.03 -11.28 -3.40
CA PRO A 206 5.67 -11.78 -3.24
C PRO A 206 4.86 -10.86 -2.30
N THR A 207 3.64 -10.57 -2.68
CA THR A 207 2.71 -9.76 -1.89
C THR A 207 1.40 -10.52 -1.70
N ILE A 208 0.97 -10.65 -0.46
CA ILE A 208 -0.35 -11.17 -0.10
C ILE A 208 -0.97 -10.12 0.82
N GLY A 209 -1.85 -9.28 0.26
CA GLY A 209 -2.76 -8.48 1.07
C GLY A 209 -3.86 -9.38 1.65
N VAL A 210 -4.37 -9.04 2.81
CA VAL A 210 -5.42 -9.82 3.50
C VAL A 210 -6.70 -8.99 3.59
N ASP A 211 -7.40 -8.90 2.46
CA ASP A 211 -8.68 -8.17 2.33
C ASP A 211 -9.89 -9.08 2.51
N THR A 212 -9.75 -10.36 2.19
CA THR A 212 -10.85 -11.33 2.19
C THR A 212 -10.55 -12.52 3.10
N PRO A 213 -11.57 -13.29 3.53
CA PRO A 213 -11.36 -14.55 4.25
C PRO A 213 -10.46 -15.54 3.49
N GLU A 214 -10.55 -15.58 2.17
CA GLU A 214 -9.71 -16.41 1.30
C GLU A 214 -8.24 -15.98 1.35
N ASP A 215 -7.97 -14.67 1.40
CA ASP A 215 -6.60 -14.15 1.56
C ASP A 215 -6.03 -14.50 2.92
N ALA A 216 -6.85 -14.47 3.97
CA ALA A 216 -6.45 -14.91 5.31
C ALA A 216 -6.01 -16.37 5.32
N ILE A 217 -6.72 -17.26 4.60
CA ILE A 217 -6.34 -18.67 4.45
C ILE A 217 -5.00 -18.80 3.70
N ARG A 218 -4.84 -18.08 2.59
CA ARG A 218 -3.59 -18.05 1.82
C ARG A 218 -2.41 -17.58 2.65
N PHE A 219 -2.62 -16.51 3.44
CA PHE A 219 -1.59 -16.00 4.34
C PHE A 219 -1.24 -17.02 5.42
N GLU A 220 -2.22 -17.68 6.06
CA GLU A 220 -1.99 -18.72 7.05
C GLU A 220 -1.19 -19.90 6.48
N GLU A 221 -1.48 -20.32 5.26
CA GLU A 221 -0.71 -21.34 4.56
C GLU A 221 0.73 -20.88 4.27
N ALA A 222 0.93 -19.62 3.85
CA ALA A 222 2.26 -19.07 3.60
C ALA A 222 3.11 -19.07 4.88
N VAL A 223 2.52 -18.66 6.01
CA VAL A 223 3.19 -18.69 7.32
C VAL A 223 3.59 -20.12 7.71
N ARG A 224 2.71 -21.11 7.54
CA ARG A 224 3.00 -22.50 7.83
C ARG A 224 4.14 -23.10 6.99
N ARG A 225 4.31 -22.62 5.75
CA ARG A 225 5.42 -23.03 4.85
C ARG A 225 6.73 -22.31 5.13
N GLY A 226 6.80 -21.46 6.16
CA GLY A 226 8.01 -20.68 6.51
C GLY A 226 8.23 -19.44 5.64
N GLY A 227 7.29 -19.07 4.80
CA GLY A 227 7.39 -17.92 3.89
C GLY A 227 6.95 -16.58 4.45
N GLY A 228 6.44 -16.51 5.67
CA GLY A 228 5.81 -15.31 6.22
C GLY A 228 5.90 -15.13 7.74
N GLY A 229 6.68 -15.95 8.42
CA GLY A 229 6.96 -15.72 9.84
C GLY A 229 7.81 -14.49 10.07
N PRO A 230 7.69 -13.80 11.25
CA PRO A 230 8.56 -12.73 11.65
C PRO A 230 10.01 -13.17 11.79
#